data_8baaef3b44c82690c27f8b9d39d18518
#
_entry.id   8baaef3b44c82690c27f8b9d39d18518
#
_cell.length_a   1.000
_cell.length_b   1.000
_cell.length_c   1.000
_cell.angle_alpha   90.00
_cell.angle_beta   90.00
_cell.angle_gamma   90.00
#
_symmetry.space_group_name_H-M   'P 1'
#
loop_
_entity.id
_entity.type
_entity.pdbx_description
1 polymer ?
#
loop_
_entity_poly.entity_id
_entity_poly.type
_entity_poly.pdbx_seq_one_letter_code
_entity_poly.pdbx_strand_id
1 'polypeptide(L)'
;AEKYGLTILIDLHTVPMSQNGFDNGGISGVCKWAQNPEEVEFALSVLERLAKRYGTRKGLLGIQPLNEPITENMWKTMDIEHRYAPADPELAKGSAPITMEFLRQYYLDAYDHISKYMPKDKYVMIHDGFELMAWKDFMQEEKYSNVILDTHQYLMVAEANGCEQTVEAYEKYISEDLEPKITEMEKYFPVICGEWCLFNSLACGCDTKGGQSVLNGVEGSTEEKVSAEEKKKIYNALAKVQLAAWNKGSGYYYWSYKLLTDTVNTPGWIGWDSWDLGRSVDFGWITME
;
A
#
# COMPACT_ATOMS: atom_id res chain seq x y z
N ALA A 1 -18.71 -12.24 2.14
CA ALA A 1 -18.13 -11.79 3.40
C ALA A 1 -19.09 -12.08 4.57
N GLU A 2 -20.27 -11.49 4.65
CA GLU A 2 -21.21 -11.63 5.78
C GLU A 2 -21.49 -13.08 6.21
N LYS A 3 -21.65 -14.00 5.24
CA LYS A 3 -21.86 -15.44 5.49
C LYS A 3 -20.75 -16.07 6.36
N TYR A 4 -19.56 -15.53 6.29
CA TYR A 4 -18.36 -16.03 6.97
C TYR A 4 -17.89 -15.12 8.11
N GLY A 5 -18.70 -14.14 8.50
CA GLY A 5 -18.34 -13.18 9.56
C GLY A 5 -17.24 -12.19 9.17
N LEU A 6 -16.97 -12.05 7.87
CA LEU A 6 -15.97 -11.11 7.36
C LEU A 6 -16.63 -9.78 7.00
N THR A 7 -15.88 -8.69 7.17
CA THR A 7 -16.22 -7.37 6.65
C THR A 7 -15.32 -7.00 5.49
N ILE A 8 -15.77 -6.04 4.68
CA ILE A 8 -15.07 -5.60 3.47
C ILE A 8 -14.79 -4.11 3.59
N LEU A 9 -13.54 -3.72 3.38
CA LEU A 9 -13.16 -2.37 3.01
C LEU A 9 -13.21 -2.27 1.48
N ILE A 10 -13.92 -1.28 0.95
CA ILE A 10 -13.93 -0.98 -0.49
C ILE A 10 -12.87 0.07 -0.75
N ASP A 11 -11.91 -0.25 -1.59
CA ASP A 11 -10.84 0.64 -1.99
C ASP A 11 -11.06 1.15 -3.43
N LEU A 12 -10.92 2.47 -3.65
CA LEU A 12 -10.80 3.06 -4.97
C LEU A 12 -9.33 2.99 -5.40
N HIS A 13 -8.95 1.85 -6.00
CA HIS A 13 -7.55 1.50 -6.23
C HIS A 13 -6.87 2.35 -7.31
N THR A 14 -7.63 2.86 -8.28
CA THR A 14 -7.11 3.73 -9.33
C THR A 14 -8.14 4.74 -9.79
N VAL A 15 -7.67 5.86 -10.31
CA VAL A 15 -8.48 6.94 -10.85
C VAL A 15 -8.03 7.29 -12.29
N PRO A 16 -8.88 7.91 -13.11
CA PRO A 16 -8.50 8.32 -14.47
C PRO A 16 -7.23 9.18 -14.44
N MET A 17 -6.35 8.98 -15.39
CA MET A 17 -5.05 9.67 -15.50
C MET A 17 -4.06 9.37 -14.37
N SER A 18 -4.35 8.36 -13.55
CA SER A 18 -3.52 7.83 -12.46
C SER A 18 -3.14 8.84 -11.37
N GLN A 19 -3.11 8.38 -10.14
CA GLN A 19 -2.75 9.14 -8.93
C GLN A 19 -1.29 8.98 -8.52
N ASN A 20 -0.52 8.08 -9.15
CA ASN A 20 0.82 7.78 -8.68
C ASN A 20 1.85 7.46 -9.79
N GLY A 21 1.42 7.10 -10.98
CA GLY A 21 2.33 6.67 -12.05
C GLY A 21 2.89 5.26 -11.89
N PHE A 22 2.51 4.53 -10.84
CA PHE A 22 2.81 3.11 -10.70
C PHE A 22 2.05 2.29 -11.74
N ASP A 23 2.44 1.04 -11.92
CA ASP A 23 1.70 0.08 -12.75
C ASP A 23 0.31 -0.23 -12.19
N ASN A 24 0.12 -0.20 -10.86
CA ASN A 24 -1.16 -0.34 -10.18
C ASN A 24 -2.07 0.90 -10.32
N GLY A 25 -1.55 2.04 -10.74
CA GLY A 25 -2.31 3.29 -10.97
C GLY A 25 -3.12 3.30 -12.27
N GLY A 26 -3.16 2.19 -12.99
CA GLY A 26 -3.94 1.99 -14.22
C GLY A 26 -3.22 2.44 -15.49
N ILE A 27 -2.38 3.45 -15.46
CA ILE A 27 -1.55 3.92 -16.59
C ILE A 27 -0.13 4.17 -16.09
N SER A 28 0.75 3.19 -16.29
CA SER A 28 2.15 3.26 -15.86
C SER A 28 2.85 4.51 -16.43
N GLY A 29 3.64 5.19 -15.59
CA GLY A 29 4.38 6.40 -15.96
C GLY A 29 3.55 7.67 -16.13
N VAL A 30 2.23 7.62 -15.91
CA VAL A 30 1.33 8.78 -15.97
C VAL A 30 0.84 9.11 -14.57
N CYS A 31 0.98 10.36 -14.13
CA CYS A 31 0.43 10.87 -12.88
C CYS A 31 -0.13 12.27 -13.12
N LYS A 32 -1.37 12.34 -13.56
CA LYS A 32 -2.01 13.60 -14.01
C LYS A 32 -3.42 13.79 -13.48
N TRP A 33 -3.95 12.84 -12.70
CA TRP A 33 -5.31 12.95 -12.17
C TRP A 33 -5.54 14.25 -11.39
N ALA A 34 -4.67 14.60 -10.46
CA ALA A 34 -4.82 15.80 -9.64
C ALA A 34 -4.79 17.12 -10.44
N GLN A 35 -4.32 17.09 -11.70
CA GLN A 35 -4.27 18.22 -12.61
C GLN A 35 -5.56 18.38 -13.43
N ASN A 36 -6.51 17.45 -13.32
CA ASN A 36 -7.73 17.37 -14.11
C ASN A 36 -8.96 17.44 -13.21
N PRO A 37 -9.54 18.64 -12.96
CA PRO A 37 -10.67 18.80 -12.04
C PRO A 37 -11.90 17.95 -12.40
N GLU A 38 -12.17 17.71 -13.69
CA GLU A 38 -13.28 16.85 -14.12
C GLU A 38 -13.10 15.41 -13.71
N GLU A 39 -11.85 14.88 -13.72
CA GLU A 39 -11.54 13.53 -13.31
C GLU A 39 -11.53 13.39 -11.77
N VAL A 40 -11.19 14.46 -11.06
CA VAL A 40 -11.32 14.53 -9.60
C VAL A 40 -12.81 14.45 -9.20
N GLU A 41 -13.65 15.25 -9.84
CA GLU A 41 -15.11 15.24 -9.60
C GLU A 41 -15.73 13.88 -9.98
N PHE A 42 -15.25 13.26 -11.06
CA PHE A 42 -15.66 11.91 -11.42
C PHE A 42 -15.31 10.90 -10.31
N ALA A 43 -14.10 10.93 -9.77
CA ALA A 43 -13.70 10.06 -8.66
C ALA A 43 -14.59 10.27 -7.42
N LEU A 44 -14.88 11.51 -7.04
CA LEU A 44 -15.81 11.84 -5.94
C LEU A 44 -17.21 11.28 -6.20
N SER A 45 -17.70 11.38 -7.45
CA SER A 45 -19.02 10.83 -7.84
C SER A 45 -19.06 9.29 -7.73
N VAL A 46 -17.94 8.61 -8.02
CA VAL A 46 -17.79 7.15 -7.84
C VAL A 46 -17.88 6.79 -6.36
N LEU A 47 -17.16 7.51 -5.49
CA LEU A 47 -17.21 7.31 -4.04
C LEU A 47 -18.63 7.51 -3.48
N GLU A 48 -19.31 8.57 -3.89
CA GLU A 48 -20.71 8.80 -3.50
C GLU A 48 -21.62 7.65 -3.94
N ARG A 49 -21.43 7.15 -5.17
CA ARG A 49 -22.21 6.00 -5.68
C ARG A 49 -21.92 4.72 -4.90
N LEU A 50 -20.66 4.47 -4.52
CA LEU A 50 -20.29 3.32 -3.68
C LEU A 50 -20.93 3.45 -2.29
N ALA A 51 -20.82 4.61 -1.66
CA ALA A 51 -21.42 4.87 -0.35
C ALA A 51 -22.95 4.72 -0.38
N LYS A 52 -23.62 5.26 -1.40
CA LYS A 52 -25.06 5.12 -1.60
C LYS A 52 -25.50 3.67 -1.79
N ARG A 53 -24.70 2.85 -2.47
CA ARG A 53 -25.03 1.46 -2.76
C ARG A 53 -24.71 0.51 -1.60
N TYR A 54 -23.62 0.75 -0.89
CA TYR A 54 -23.08 -0.19 0.08
C TYR A 54 -22.98 0.35 1.51
N GLY A 55 -23.09 1.68 1.72
CA GLY A 55 -22.80 2.33 2.99
C GLY A 55 -23.55 1.75 4.19
N THR A 56 -24.78 1.27 3.99
CA THR A 56 -25.60 0.66 5.06
C THR A 56 -25.49 -0.87 5.13
N ARG A 57 -24.66 -1.51 4.30
CA ARG A 57 -24.50 -2.96 4.33
C ARG A 57 -23.76 -3.40 5.60
N LYS A 58 -24.26 -4.43 6.26
CA LYS A 58 -23.67 -4.96 7.51
C LYS A 58 -22.22 -5.45 7.30
N GLY A 59 -21.96 -6.05 6.15
CA GLY A 59 -20.61 -6.54 5.80
C GLY A 59 -19.65 -5.47 5.31
N LEU A 60 -20.05 -4.18 5.23
CA LEU A 60 -19.11 -3.11 4.92
C LEU A 60 -18.35 -2.71 6.19
N LEU A 61 -17.03 -2.66 6.13
CA LEU A 61 -16.18 -2.02 7.14
C LEU A 61 -16.06 -0.53 6.88
N GLY A 62 -15.76 -0.16 5.64
CA GLY A 62 -15.56 1.23 5.24
C GLY A 62 -15.24 1.39 3.76
N ILE A 63 -14.93 2.61 3.38
CA ILE A 63 -14.52 2.99 2.02
C ILE A 63 -13.18 3.75 2.11
N GLN A 64 -12.23 3.35 1.26
CA GLN A 64 -10.97 4.06 1.05
C GLN A 64 -11.11 4.95 -0.20
N PRO A 65 -10.97 6.27 -0.05
CA PRO A 65 -11.17 7.21 -1.15
C PRO A 65 -10.15 7.08 -2.29
N LEU A 66 -8.92 6.66 -1.98
CA LEU A 66 -7.86 6.56 -2.98
C LEU A 66 -6.71 5.72 -2.47
N ASN A 67 -6.31 4.73 -3.26
CA ASN A 67 -5.11 3.93 -3.02
C ASN A 67 -3.85 4.69 -3.47
N GLU A 68 -2.83 4.71 -2.62
CA GLU A 68 -1.46 5.16 -2.93
C GLU A 68 -1.34 6.45 -3.75
N PRO A 69 -1.98 7.56 -3.36
CA PRO A 69 -1.64 8.86 -3.96
C PRO A 69 -0.19 9.20 -3.65
N ILE A 70 0.59 9.56 -4.68
CA ILE A 70 2.03 9.75 -4.51
C ILE A 70 2.38 11.22 -4.27
N THR A 71 3.10 11.47 -3.16
CA THR A 71 3.65 12.79 -2.85
C THR A 71 5.07 12.96 -3.43
N GLU A 72 5.61 14.18 -3.35
CA GLU A 72 6.90 14.53 -3.95
C GLU A 72 8.05 13.67 -3.41
N ASN A 73 8.03 13.34 -2.12
CA ASN A 73 9.08 12.54 -1.50
C ASN A 73 9.12 11.12 -2.08
N MET A 74 7.96 10.47 -2.13
CA MET A 74 7.86 9.12 -2.70
C MET A 74 8.10 9.12 -4.21
N TRP A 75 7.66 10.16 -4.93
CA TRP A 75 7.95 10.34 -6.36
C TRP A 75 9.45 10.27 -6.64
N LYS A 76 10.25 10.96 -5.84
CA LYS A 76 11.72 10.95 -5.94
C LYS A 76 12.34 9.62 -5.49
N THR A 77 11.88 9.10 -4.35
CA THR A 77 12.39 7.83 -3.80
C THR A 77 12.20 6.67 -4.77
N MET A 78 11.04 6.60 -5.41
CA MET A 78 10.71 5.54 -6.34
C MET A 78 11.21 5.82 -7.77
N ASP A 79 11.78 7.01 -8.01
CA ASP A 79 12.28 7.41 -9.33
C ASP A 79 11.26 7.15 -10.46
N ILE A 80 10.04 7.66 -10.25
CA ILE A 80 8.88 7.34 -11.10
C ILE A 80 9.13 7.61 -12.58
N GLU A 81 9.82 8.70 -12.88
CA GLU A 81 10.08 9.14 -14.25
C GLU A 81 10.94 8.14 -15.06
N HIS A 82 11.81 7.38 -14.38
CA HIS A 82 12.69 6.43 -15.04
C HIS A 82 12.29 4.97 -14.84
N ARG A 83 11.65 4.69 -13.70
CA ARG A 83 11.29 3.32 -13.33
C ARG A 83 10.06 2.80 -14.08
N TYR A 84 9.08 3.67 -14.32
CA TYR A 84 7.81 3.33 -14.93
C TYR A 84 7.73 3.93 -16.34
N ALA A 85 8.32 3.23 -17.31
CA ALA A 85 8.29 3.67 -18.70
C ALA A 85 6.83 3.74 -19.22
N PRO A 86 6.33 4.90 -19.62
CA PRO A 86 4.96 5.04 -20.10
C PRO A 86 4.81 4.37 -21.48
N ALA A 87 3.69 3.68 -21.67
CA ALA A 87 3.31 3.15 -22.99
C ALA A 87 3.02 4.27 -24.02
N ASP A 88 2.56 5.43 -23.53
CA ASP A 88 2.37 6.65 -24.32
C ASP A 88 3.17 7.82 -23.69
N PRO A 89 4.36 8.10 -24.20
CA PRO A 89 5.19 9.20 -23.70
C PRO A 89 4.57 10.58 -23.87
N GLU A 90 3.70 10.78 -24.86
CA GLU A 90 3.02 12.07 -25.04
C GLU A 90 1.96 12.28 -23.95
N LEU A 91 1.24 11.24 -23.59
CA LEU A 91 0.28 11.28 -22.49
C LEU A 91 0.99 11.55 -21.15
N ALA A 92 2.18 10.98 -20.95
CA ALA A 92 2.95 11.13 -19.72
C ALA A 92 3.55 12.53 -19.53
N LYS A 93 3.70 13.32 -20.59
CA LYS A 93 4.24 14.68 -20.47
C LYS A 93 3.47 15.52 -19.46
N GLY A 94 4.21 16.13 -18.52
CA GLY A 94 3.65 16.95 -17.46
C GLY A 94 3.07 16.13 -16.28
N SER A 95 3.33 14.83 -16.22
CA SER A 95 3.09 14.05 -14.99
C SER A 95 3.86 14.66 -13.83
N ALA A 96 3.23 14.74 -12.66
CA ALA A 96 3.81 15.31 -11.45
C ALA A 96 3.20 14.67 -10.20
N PRO A 97 3.93 14.66 -9.08
CA PRO A 97 3.39 14.18 -7.80
C PRO A 97 2.22 15.03 -7.32
N ILE A 98 1.39 14.45 -6.47
CA ILE A 98 0.27 15.11 -5.80
C ILE A 98 0.81 15.94 -4.63
N THR A 99 0.35 17.20 -4.49
CA THR A 99 0.71 17.99 -3.33
C THR A 99 -0.09 17.56 -2.09
N MET A 100 0.51 17.67 -0.90
CA MET A 100 -0.20 17.39 0.36
C MET A 100 -1.43 18.30 0.55
N GLU A 101 -1.37 19.55 0.09
CA GLU A 101 -2.49 20.47 0.14
C GLU A 101 -3.68 19.94 -0.69
N PHE A 102 -3.42 19.53 -1.94
CA PHE A 102 -4.45 18.93 -2.78
C PHE A 102 -5.01 17.66 -2.16
N LEU A 103 -4.15 16.78 -1.66
CA LEU A 103 -4.56 15.50 -1.09
C LEU A 103 -5.44 15.68 0.16
N ARG A 104 -5.10 16.62 1.03
CA ARG A 104 -5.92 16.99 2.18
C ARG A 104 -7.29 17.51 1.74
N GLN A 105 -7.35 18.41 0.77
CA GLN A 105 -8.63 18.91 0.27
C GLN A 105 -9.48 17.80 -0.34
N TYR A 106 -8.88 16.94 -1.17
CA TYR A 106 -9.57 15.79 -1.73
C TYR A 106 -10.18 14.87 -0.66
N TYR A 107 -9.47 14.60 0.43
CA TYR A 107 -10.02 13.78 1.51
C TYR A 107 -11.17 14.44 2.27
N LEU A 108 -11.16 15.76 2.42
CA LEU A 108 -12.31 16.49 2.97
C LEU A 108 -13.53 16.33 2.06
N ASP A 109 -13.37 16.56 0.77
CA ASP A 109 -14.43 16.45 -0.21
C ASP A 109 -14.94 14.99 -0.32
N ALA A 110 -14.04 14.01 -0.34
CA ALA A 110 -14.36 12.59 -0.34
C ALA A 110 -15.15 12.17 0.91
N TYR A 111 -14.73 12.65 2.08
CA TYR A 111 -15.46 12.41 3.33
C TYR A 111 -16.89 12.97 3.25
N ASP A 112 -17.05 14.18 2.75
CA ASP A 112 -18.38 14.81 2.61
C ASP A 112 -19.27 14.03 1.63
N HIS A 113 -18.73 13.52 0.52
CA HIS A 113 -19.47 12.68 -0.42
C HIS A 113 -19.87 11.32 0.16
N ILE A 114 -18.97 10.65 0.90
CA ILE A 114 -19.19 9.33 1.48
C ILE A 114 -20.17 9.41 2.67
N SER A 115 -19.98 10.37 3.56
CA SER A 115 -20.74 10.49 4.81
C SER A 115 -22.22 10.81 4.62
N LYS A 116 -22.62 11.29 3.43
CA LYS A 116 -24.05 11.45 3.07
C LYS A 116 -24.84 10.14 3.15
N TYR A 117 -24.20 9.01 2.90
CA TYR A 117 -24.86 7.70 2.74
C TYR A 117 -24.27 6.61 3.63
N MET A 118 -23.17 6.86 4.28
CA MET A 118 -22.48 5.91 5.14
C MET A 118 -22.57 6.34 6.61
N PRO A 119 -23.17 5.53 7.51
CA PRO A 119 -23.28 5.87 8.92
C PRO A 119 -21.92 5.83 9.61
N LYS A 120 -21.81 6.50 10.78
CA LYS A 120 -20.55 6.68 11.50
C LYS A 120 -19.98 5.43 12.19
N ASP A 121 -20.71 4.32 12.18
CA ASP A 121 -20.19 3.01 12.58
C ASP A 121 -19.39 2.31 11.48
N LYS A 122 -19.23 2.99 10.34
CA LYS A 122 -18.36 2.61 9.21
C LYS A 122 -17.24 3.62 9.04
N TYR A 123 -16.13 3.18 8.51
CA TYR A 123 -14.92 3.97 8.43
C TYR A 123 -14.68 4.59 7.06
N VAL A 124 -14.09 5.78 7.05
CA VAL A 124 -13.42 6.34 5.88
C VAL A 124 -11.92 6.18 6.11
N MET A 125 -11.25 5.39 5.28
CA MET A 125 -9.83 5.09 5.43
C MET A 125 -9.02 5.93 4.44
N ILE A 126 -8.24 6.89 4.91
CA ILE A 126 -7.41 7.74 4.08
C ILE A 126 -5.97 7.21 4.03
N HIS A 127 -5.39 7.13 2.84
CA HIS A 127 -3.99 6.73 2.67
C HIS A 127 -3.06 7.90 3.01
N ASP A 128 -1.94 7.61 3.67
CA ASP A 128 -1.01 8.62 4.17
C ASP A 128 -0.19 9.37 3.09
N GLY A 129 -0.30 8.95 1.82
CA GLY A 129 0.51 9.52 0.74
C GLY A 129 2.01 9.24 0.93
N PHE A 130 2.36 8.22 1.71
CA PHE A 130 3.70 7.85 2.16
C PHE A 130 4.36 8.90 3.06
N GLU A 131 3.56 9.74 3.72
CA GLU A 131 3.98 10.80 4.66
C GLU A 131 3.26 10.63 6.00
N LEU A 132 3.41 9.45 6.62
CA LEU A 132 2.65 9.04 7.82
C LEU A 132 2.57 10.12 8.90
N MET A 133 3.69 10.80 9.17
CA MET A 133 3.77 11.80 10.24
C MET A 133 3.16 13.16 9.89
N ALA A 134 2.75 13.38 8.64
CA ALA A 134 2.23 14.66 8.17
C ALA A 134 0.75 14.90 8.52
N TRP A 135 0.06 13.95 9.18
CA TRP A 135 -1.40 13.99 9.35
C TRP A 135 -1.86 14.37 10.76
N LYS A 136 -0.98 14.68 11.70
CA LYS A 136 -1.30 14.93 13.12
C LYS A 136 -2.37 15.99 13.37
N ASP A 137 -2.43 17.00 12.53
CA ASP A 137 -3.31 18.17 12.65
C ASP A 137 -4.52 18.10 11.69
N PHE A 138 -4.72 16.97 11.00
CA PHE A 138 -5.75 16.82 9.99
C PHE A 138 -6.94 16.02 10.51
N MET A 139 -8.16 16.43 10.19
CA MET A 139 -9.41 15.72 10.56
C MET A 139 -9.51 15.34 12.06
N GLN A 140 -9.09 16.23 12.96
CA GLN A 140 -9.13 15.97 14.41
C GLN A 140 -10.45 16.38 15.08
N GLU A 141 -11.40 16.94 14.33
CA GLU A 141 -12.72 17.30 14.84
C GLU A 141 -13.60 16.05 15.03
N GLU A 142 -14.53 16.11 16.01
CA GLU A 142 -15.44 15.00 16.32
C GLU A 142 -16.21 14.45 15.12
N LYS A 143 -16.52 15.31 14.14
CA LYS A 143 -17.20 14.89 12.92
C LYS A 143 -16.42 13.86 12.11
N TYR A 144 -15.10 13.77 12.29
CA TYR A 144 -14.21 12.84 11.62
C TYR A 144 -13.81 11.63 12.47
N SER A 145 -14.52 11.38 13.60
CA SER A 145 -14.20 10.30 14.54
C SER A 145 -14.19 8.88 13.97
N ASN A 146 -14.67 8.70 12.74
CA ASN A 146 -14.66 7.44 12.00
C ASN A 146 -13.62 7.42 10.84
N VAL A 147 -12.64 8.31 10.88
CA VAL A 147 -11.53 8.28 9.93
C VAL A 147 -10.41 7.39 10.45
N ILE A 148 -9.88 6.54 9.58
CA ILE A 148 -8.71 5.68 9.80
C ILE A 148 -7.60 6.16 8.89
N LEU A 149 -6.37 6.18 9.40
CA LEU A 149 -5.18 6.46 8.61
C LEU A 149 -4.54 5.14 8.14
N ASP A 150 -4.34 5.04 6.85
CA ASP A 150 -3.71 3.91 6.19
C ASP A 150 -2.28 4.24 5.79
N THR A 151 -1.38 3.29 6.02
CA THR A 151 0.01 3.37 5.57
C THR A 151 0.42 2.06 4.90
N HIS A 152 1.15 2.13 3.80
CA HIS A 152 1.67 0.96 3.10
C HIS A 152 3.17 0.82 3.37
N GLN A 153 3.58 -0.37 3.81
CA GLN A 153 4.92 -0.60 4.30
C GLN A 153 5.57 -1.81 3.63
N TYR A 154 6.45 -1.52 2.68
CA TYR A 154 7.21 -2.52 1.94
C TYR A 154 8.70 -2.38 2.17
N LEU A 155 9.39 -3.48 2.45
CA LEU A 155 10.84 -3.47 2.66
C LEU A 155 11.62 -3.00 1.43
N MET A 156 11.09 -3.21 0.23
CA MET A 156 11.71 -2.69 -1.00
C MET A 156 11.73 -1.15 -1.03
N VAL A 157 10.79 -0.47 -0.37
CA VAL A 157 10.82 1.00 -0.22
C VAL A 157 11.91 1.41 0.76
N ALA A 158 12.08 0.66 1.86
CA ALA A 158 13.20 0.87 2.78
C ALA A 158 14.55 0.69 2.06
N GLU A 159 14.69 -0.34 1.23
CA GLU A 159 15.88 -0.58 0.41
C GLU A 159 16.14 0.58 -0.58
N ALA A 160 15.10 1.10 -1.24
CA ALA A 160 15.22 2.26 -2.12
C ALA A 160 15.70 3.51 -1.37
N ASN A 161 15.33 3.64 -0.09
CA ASN A 161 15.80 4.68 0.82
C ASN A 161 17.17 4.37 1.48
N GLY A 162 17.85 3.32 1.06
CA GLY A 162 19.21 3.00 1.49
C GLY A 162 19.33 2.05 2.67
N CYS A 163 18.24 1.39 3.11
CA CYS A 163 18.33 0.32 4.09
C CYS A 163 19.20 -0.82 3.53
N GLU A 164 20.16 -1.30 4.33
CA GLU A 164 20.99 -2.43 3.94
C GLU A 164 20.16 -3.72 3.86
N GLN A 165 20.52 -4.59 2.92
CA GLN A 165 19.82 -5.86 2.67
C GLN A 165 20.32 -6.95 3.63
N THR A 166 20.09 -6.74 4.93
CA THR A 166 20.38 -7.68 6.02
C THR A 166 19.19 -7.78 6.94
N VAL A 167 19.03 -8.92 7.62
CA VAL A 167 17.94 -9.11 8.58
C VAL A 167 18.01 -8.06 9.68
N GLU A 168 19.20 -7.81 10.21
CA GLU A 168 19.44 -6.85 11.28
C GLU A 168 19.04 -5.40 10.86
N ALA A 169 19.36 -5.01 9.63
CA ALA A 169 19.01 -3.68 9.12
C ALA A 169 17.50 -3.51 8.94
N TYR A 170 16.82 -4.53 8.41
CA TYR A 170 15.36 -4.52 8.31
C TYR A 170 14.68 -4.53 9.68
N GLU A 171 15.14 -5.36 10.62
CA GLU A 171 14.60 -5.38 11.99
C GLU A 171 14.77 -4.03 12.66
N LYS A 172 15.93 -3.41 12.52
CA LYS A 172 16.21 -2.08 13.05
C LYS A 172 15.31 -1.01 12.42
N TYR A 173 15.16 -1.01 11.10
CA TYR A 173 14.27 -0.08 10.39
C TYR A 173 12.83 -0.19 10.89
N ILE A 174 12.33 -1.43 11.02
CA ILE A 174 10.96 -1.65 11.47
C ILE A 174 10.77 -1.22 12.94
N SER A 175 11.67 -1.65 13.83
CA SER A 175 11.50 -1.45 15.27
C SER A 175 11.90 -0.05 15.75
N GLU A 176 12.88 0.61 15.12
CA GLU A 176 13.40 1.90 15.56
C GLU A 176 12.83 3.08 14.74
N ASP A 177 12.29 2.85 13.55
CA ASP A 177 11.71 3.91 12.71
C ASP A 177 10.20 3.75 12.52
N LEU A 178 9.71 2.62 12.03
CA LEU A 178 8.29 2.46 11.70
C LEU A 178 7.39 2.27 12.93
N GLU A 179 7.75 1.36 13.84
CA GLU A 179 6.94 1.09 15.04
C GLU A 179 6.71 2.35 15.89
N PRO A 180 7.72 3.20 16.17
CA PRO A 180 7.52 4.45 16.88
C PRO A 180 6.60 5.43 16.14
N LYS A 181 6.67 5.51 14.80
CA LYS A 181 5.80 6.37 14.00
C LYS A 181 4.34 5.92 14.07
N ILE A 182 4.08 4.62 13.92
CA ILE A 182 2.73 4.04 14.05
C ILE A 182 2.19 4.31 15.46
N THR A 183 2.97 4.01 16.50
CA THR A 183 2.60 4.25 17.90
C THR A 183 2.28 5.73 18.18
N GLU A 184 3.05 6.64 17.59
CA GLU A 184 2.79 8.07 17.73
C GLU A 184 1.50 8.48 17.01
N MET A 185 1.27 7.98 15.80
CA MET A 185 0.09 8.35 15.01
C MET A 185 -1.21 7.76 15.54
N GLU A 186 -1.16 6.63 16.25
CA GLU A 186 -2.32 6.06 16.96
C GLU A 186 -2.95 7.02 18.00
N LYS A 187 -2.23 8.06 18.41
CA LYS A 187 -2.78 9.11 19.27
C LYS A 187 -3.75 10.05 18.54
N TYR A 188 -3.72 10.07 17.23
CA TYR A 188 -4.47 10.99 16.38
C TYR A 188 -5.52 10.27 15.54
N PHE A 189 -5.21 9.06 15.07
CA PHE A 189 -6.08 8.19 14.27
C PHE A 189 -5.90 6.74 14.68
N PRO A 190 -6.90 5.89 14.52
CA PRO A 190 -6.63 4.47 14.33
C PRO A 190 -5.73 4.31 13.08
N VAL A 191 -4.59 3.66 13.21
CA VAL A 191 -3.63 3.46 12.10
C VAL A 191 -3.68 2.02 11.63
N ILE A 192 -3.81 1.81 10.34
CA ILE A 192 -3.75 0.48 9.71
C ILE A 192 -2.54 0.43 8.78
N CYS A 193 -1.78 -0.66 8.83
CA CYS A 193 -0.87 -1.00 7.75
C CYS A 193 -1.68 -1.73 6.66
N GLY A 194 -2.21 -0.95 5.69
CA GLY A 194 -3.17 -1.44 4.69
C GLY A 194 -2.55 -2.32 3.63
N GLU A 195 -1.25 -2.19 3.40
CA GLU A 195 -0.51 -3.11 2.55
C GLU A 195 0.89 -3.39 3.12
N TRP A 196 1.23 -4.66 3.15
CA TRP A 196 2.57 -5.16 3.45
C TRP A 196 2.72 -6.59 2.95
N CYS A 197 3.96 -7.04 2.77
CA CYS A 197 4.27 -8.45 2.51
C CYS A 197 5.67 -8.78 3.04
N LEU A 198 6.10 -10.03 2.83
CA LEU A 198 7.44 -10.48 3.23
C LEU A 198 8.52 -10.23 2.19
N PHE A 199 8.16 -9.75 0.98
CA PHE A 199 9.12 -9.55 -0.10
C PHE A 199 10.27 -8.62 0.33
N ASN A 200 11.49 -9.07 0.07
CA ASN A 200 12.73 -8.31 0.25
C ASN A 200 13.84 -8.88 -0.65
N SER A 201 14.82 -8.06 -1.00
CA SER A 201 15.90 -8.44 -1.90
C SER A 201 16.83 -9.49 -1.31
N LEU A 202 17.02 -9.51 0.01
CA LEU A 202 17.87 -10.48 0.68
C LEU A 202 17.35 -11.92 0.48
N ALA A 203 16.07 -12.14 0.75
CA ALA A 203 15.45 -13.47 0.62
C ALA A 203 15.29 -13.91 -0.83
N CYS A 204 15.04 -13.01 -1.77
CA CYS A 204 14.94 -13.36 -3.18
C CYS A 204 16.30 -13.38 -3.90
N GLY A 205 17.37 -12.88 -3.26
CA GLY A 205 18.72 -12.86 -3.83
C GLY A 205 18.88 -11.92 -5.02
N CYS A 206 18.07 -10.86 -5.10
CA CYS A 206 18.16 -9.83 -6.12
C CYS A 206 18.33 -8.45 -5.50
N ASP A 207 18.92 -7.52 -6.26
CA ASP A 207 19.10 -6.14 -5.83
C ASP A 207 17.97 -5.26 -6.39
N THR A 208 17.22 -4.65 -5.50
CA THR A 208 16.15 -3.71 -5.87
C THR A 208 16.67 -2.32 -6.22
N LYS A 209 17.89 -1.96 -5.80
CA LYS A 209 18.49 -0.64 -6.11
C LYS A 209 18.70 -0.42 -7.60
N GLY A 210 18.88 -1.48 -8.38
CA GLY A 210 18.99 -1.42 -9.84
C GLY A 210 17.70 -1.13 -10.59
N GLY A 211 16.57 -0.98 -9.90
CA GLY A 211 15.33 -0.44 -10.45
C GLY A 211 14.51 -1.35 -11.35
N GLN A 212 15.03 -2.45 -11.86
CA GLN A 212 14.30 -3.29 -12.82
C GLN A 212 13.84 -4.64 -12.27
N SER A 213 14.50 -5.18 -11.25
CA SER A 213 14.29 -6.58 -10.88
C SER A 213 13.03 -6.87 -10.09
N VAL A 214 12.49 -5.89 -9.37
CA VAL A 214 11.38 -6.14 -8.42
C VAL A 214 10.02 -5.88 -9.05
N LEU A 215 9.88 -4.83 -9.83
CA LEU A 215 8.59 -4.44 -10.41
C LEU A 215 8.25 -5.18 -11.69
N ASN A 216 9.27 -5.65 -12.42
CA ASN A 216 9.07 -6.45 -13.63
C ASN A 216 9.19 -7.97 -13.38
N GLY A 217 9.20 -8.39 -12.10
CA GLY A 217 9.64 -9.73 -11.76
C GLY A 217 11.11 -9.93 -12.13
N VAL A 218 11.79 -10.90 -11.57
CA VAL A 218 13.13 -11.28 -12.04
C VAL A 218 12.95 -12.06 -13.34
N GLU A 219 12.55 -11.35 -14.40
CA GLU A 219 12.42 -11.97 -15.73
C GLU A 219 13.76 -12.61 -16.12
N GLY A 220 13.76 -13.90 -16.29
CA GLY A 220 14.91 -14.66 -16.78
C GLY A 220 15.83 -15.25 -15.74
N SER A 221 15.69 -14.98 -14.43
CA SER A 221 16.46 -15.71 -13.42
C SER A 221 15.77 -17.02 -13.06
N THR A 222 16.36 -18.13 -13.49
CA THR A 222 15.93 -19.50 -13.14
C THR A 222 16.70 -20.07 -11.94
N GLU A 223 17.69 -19.34 -11.42
CA GLU A 223 18.54 -19.79 -10.32
C GLU A 223 18.09 -19.16 -8.99
N GLU A 224 17.61 -20.01 -8.09
CA GLU A 224 17.42 -19.60 -6.69
C GLU A 224 18.80 -19.48 -6.02
N LYS A 225 19.19 -18.24 -5.69
CA LYS A 225 20.46 -17.96 -5.01
C LYS A 225 20.40 -18.21 -3.51
N VAL A 226 19.20 -18.25 -2.93
CA VAL A 226 18.95 -18.43 -1.50
C VAL A 226 18.18 -19.73 -1.30
N SER A 227 18.68 -20.61 -0.43
CA SER A 227 18.04 -21.90 -0.15
C SER A 227 16.66 -21.71 0.51
N ALA A 228 15.76 -22.68 0.35
CA ALA A 228 14.44 -22.66 0.99
C ALA A 228 14.51 -22.54 2.52
N GLU A 229 15.52 -23.18 3.14
CA GLU A 229 15.76 -23.11 4.58
C GLU A 229 16.19 -21.69 5.00
N GLU A 230 17.08 -21.07 4.24
CA GLU A 230 17.54 -19.69 4.49
C GLU A 230 16.42 -18.68 4.27
N LYS A 231 15.65 -18.79 3.18
CA LYS A 231 14.44 -17.98 2.96
C LYS A 231 13.48 -18.08 4.14
N LYS A 232 13.24 -19.28 4.62
CA LYS A 232 12.36 -19.49 5.77
C LYS A 232 12.87 -18.78 7.02
N LYS A 233 14.17 -18.81 7.30
CA LYS A 233 14.77 -18.10 8.44
C LYS A 233 14.58 -16.58 8.30
N ILE A 234 14.90 -16.03 7.13
CA ILE A 234 14.75 -14.59 6.85
C ILE A 234 13.30 -14.17 6.99
N TYR A 235 12.37 -14.84 6.29
CA TYR A 235 10.97 -14.47 6.31
C TYR A 235 10.32 -14.64 7.69
N ASN A 236 10.70 -15.67 8.49
CA ASN A 236 10.19 -15.79 9.85
C ASN A 236 10.66 -14.64 10.76
N ALA A 237 11.93 -14.25 10.66
CA ALA A 237 12.44 -13.10 11.43
C ALA A 237 11.68 -11.83 11.06
N LEU A 238 11.56 -11.56 9.75
CA LEU A 238 10.88 -10.35 9.25
C LEU A 238 9.37 -10.36 9.50
N ALA A 239 8.69 -11.51 9.39
CA ALA A 239 7.29 -11.62 9.75
C ALA A 239 7.05 -11.26 11.21
N LYS A 240 7.89 -11.76 12.11
CA LYS A 240 7.79 -11.51 13.55
C LYS A 240 7.91 -10.02 13.88
N VAL A 241 8.93 -9.35 13.36
CA VAL A 241 9.16 -7.93 13.67
C VAL A 241 8.10 -7.03 13.00
N GLN A 242 7.71 -7.34 11.75
CA GLN A 242 6.64 -6.61 11.06
C GLN A 242 5.31 -6.74 11.81
N LEU A 243 4.88 -7.96 12.15
CA LEU A 243 3.65 -8.17 12.91
C LEU A 243 3.69 -7.50 14.30
N ALA A 244 4.84 -7.47 14.97
CA ALA A 244 4.99 -6.76 16.22
C ALA A 244 4.77 -5.25 16.06
N ALA A 245 5.29 -4.67 14.98
CA ALA A 245 5.10 -3.25 14.65
C ALA A 245 3.65 -2.93 14.26
N TRP A 246 3.04 -3.76 13.38
CA TRP A 246 1.66 -3.55 12.95
C TRP A 246 0.65 -3.72 14.08
N ASN A 247 0.93 -4.56 15.06
CA ASN A 247 0.13 -4.71 16.28
C ASN A 247 0.21 -3.51 17.24
N LYS A 248 1.05 -2.50 16.98
CA LYS A 248 0.98 -1.20 17.67
C LYS A 248 -0.09 -0.29 17.09
N GLY A 249 -0.50 -0.55 15.86
CA GLY A 249 -1.64 0.09 15.21
C GLY A 249 -2.94 -0.66 15.45
N SER A 250 -3.97 -0.23 14.76
CA SER A 250 -5.35 -0.76 14.86
C SER A 250 -5.63 -1.95 13.94
N GLY A 251 -4.70 -2.33 13.08
CA GLY A 251 -4.82 -3.49 12.20
C GLY A 251 -3.86 -3.49 11.01
N TYR A 252 -3.98 -4.52 10.19
CA TYR A 252 -3.16 -4.66 9.00
C TYR A 252 -3.81 -5.59 7.98
N TYR A 253 -3.45 -5.41 6.69
CA TYR A 253 -3.83 -6.27 5.58
C TYR A 253 -2.59 -6.71 4.80
N TYR A 254 -2.48 -8.02 4.55
CA TYR A 254 -1.39 -8.57 3.75
C TYR A 254 -1.68 -8.39 2.25
N TRP A 255 -0.74 -7.90 1.49
CA TRP A 255 -0.84 -7.80 0.04
C TRP A 255 -0.06 -8.92 -0.64
N SER A 256 -0.74 -9.97 -1.12
CA SER A 256 -2.19 -10.12 -1.14
C SER A 256 -2.59 -11.47 -0.56
N TYR A 257 -3.89 -11.72 -0.41
CA TYR A 257 -4.39 -13.01 0.09
C TYR A 257 -3.96 -14.16 -0.82
N LYS A 258 -4.02 -13.97 -2.16
CA LYS A 258 -3.70 -14.99 -3.15
C LYS A 258 -3.27 -14.40 -4.48
N LEU A 259 -2.13 -14.86 -4.98
CA LEU A 259 -1.67 -14.57 -6.34
C LEU A 259 -2.21 -15.58 -7.35
N LEU A 260 -2.49 -15.10 -8.57
CA LEU A 260 -2.81 -15.97 -9.72
C LEU A 260 -1.54 -16.48 -10.43
N THR A 261 -0.38 -15.90 -10.13
CA THR A 261 0.89 -16.25 -10.76
C THR A 261 1.29 -17.68 -10.38
N ASP A 262 1.54 -18.50 -11.38
CA ASP A 262 2.10 -19.85 -11.20
C ASP A 262 3.62 -19.76 -11.09
N THR A 263 4.11 -19.68 -9.86
CA THR A 263 5.55 -19.61 -9.59
C THR A 263 6.25 -20.96 -9.65
N VAL A 264 5.49 -22.06 -9.71
CA VAL A 264 6.01 -23.42 -9.76
C VAL A 264 6.37 -23.82 -11.22
N ASN A 265 5.48 -23.53 -12.16
CA ASN A 265 5.63 -23.94 -13.56
C ASN A 265 6.11 -22.80 -14.47
N THR A 266 6.14 -21.57 -13.98
CA THR A 266 6.58 -20.39 -14.74
C THR A 266 7.91 -19.88 -14.18
N PRO A 267 9.05 -20.23 -14.81
CA PRO A 267 10.36 -19.71 -14.38
C PRO A 267 10.43 -18.18 -14.45
N GLY A 268 11.17 -17.56 -13.55
CA GLY A 268 11.41 -16.11 -13.57
C GLY A 268 10.60 -15.29 -12.59
N TRP A 269 9.81 -15.92 -11.72
CA TRP A 269 9.03 -15.23 -10.67
C TRP A 269 9.60 -15.48 -9.26
N ILE A 270 10.93 -15.40 -9.13
CA ILE A 270 11.60 -15.59 -7.84
C ILE A 270 11.19 -14.48 -6.88
N GLY A 271 10.81 -14.86 -5.66
CA GLY A 271 10.37 -13.93 -4.60
C GLY A 271 8.88 -13.61 -4.60
N TRP A 272 8.15 -13.89 -5.68
CA TRP A 272 6.71 -13.57 -5.78
C TRP A 272 5.84 -14.37 -4.82
N ASP A 273 6.26 -15.55 -4.37
CA ASP A 273 5.53 -16.34 -3.37
C ASP A 273 5.31 -15.56 -2.06
N SER A 274 6.22 -14.65 -1.73
CA SER A 274 6.12 -13.80 -0.55
C SER A 274 5.04 -12.70 -0.64
N TRP A 275 4.43 -12.51 -1.80
CA TRP A 275 3.26 -11.66 -2.01
C TRP A 275 1.94 -12.42 -1.82
N ASP A 276 1.97 -13.74 -1.59
CA ASP A 276 0.81 -14.60 -1.39
C ASP A 276 0.76 -15.06 0.07
N LEU A 277 -0.24 -14.59 0.82
CA LEU A 277 -0.40 -14.93 2.23
C LEU A 277 -0.59 -16.45 2.43
N GLY A 278 -1.40 -17.08 1.56
CA GLY A 278 -1.64 -18.54 1.64
C GLY A 278 -0.35 -19.32 1.49
N ARG A 279 0.48 -19.00 0.50
CA ARG A 279 1.81 -19.61 0.31
C ARG A 279 2.75 -19.32 1.46
N SER A 280 2.77 -18.08 1.95
CA SER A 280 3.60 -17.69 3.10
C SER A 280 3.27 -18.50 4.36
N VAL A 281 1.99 -18.82 4.57
CA VAL A 281 1.55 -19.71 5.65
C VAL A 281 1.91 -21.16 5.36
N ASP A 282 1.66 -21.67 4.15
CA ASP A 282 1.93 -23.06 3.76
C ASP A 282 3.44 -23.40 3.84
N PHE A 283 4.30 -22.44 3.47
CA PHE A 283 5.76 -22.58 3.60
C PHE A 283 6.26 -22.37 5.04
N GLY A 284 5.37 -21.99 5.96
CA GLY A 284 5.69 -21.69 7.36
C GLY A 284 6.59 -20.46 7.51
N TRP A 285 6.43 -19.47 6.65
CA TRP A 285 7.09 -18.16 6.73
C TRP A 285 6.36 -17.23 7.70
N ILE A 286 5.04 -17.34 7.78
CA ILE A 286 4.18 -16.67 8.75
C ILE A 286 3.51 -17.72 9.62
N THR A 287 3.59 -17.53 10.94
CA THR A 287 2.81 -18.32 11.91
C THR A 287 1.61 -17.50 12.34
N MET A 288 0.42 -18.01 12.08
CA MET A 288 -0.83 -17.42 12.57
C MET A 288 -1.07 -17.98 13.98
N GLU A 289 -0.75 -17.19 15.00
CA GLU A 289 -1.05 -17.50 16.41
C GLU A 289 -2.44 -16.99 16.81
#